data_458eb7300bfb7b904b7af5f114015d21
#
_entry.id   458eb7300bfb7b904b7af5f114015d21
#
_cell.length_a   1.000
_cell.length_b   1.000
_cell.length_c   1.000
_cell.angle_alpha   90.00
_cell.angle_beta   90.00
_cell.angle_gamma   90.00
#
_symmetry.space_group_name_H-M   'P 1'
#
loop_
_entity.id
_entity.type
_entity.pdbx_description
1 polymer ?
#
loop_
_entity_poly.entity_id
_entity_poly.type
_entity_poly.pdbx_seq_one_letter_code
_entity_poly.pdbx_strand_id
1 'polypeptide(L)'
;MRGAKLYSYRYVCGDREVIAELLTDHSARVVKHLARVKGSPLSRYAVLKGGVDEEDFINALIIAGALHDVGKAFYQSSEHKDGKGCRYLSFMGHEWISAYFIQQLRMNAIARRSPIARLLDVTFYAVLLHHHAMDVRDRARKSITRFRPSRKEEIIDGLSELSELIPDEVVRRAYTENLGSIVSKVFEHARRGLADLIKTVQDTYFNLLRNSAYRKGRRVLYLLGVTALVTADYLAAGEVRGPSSSRFWHVVREFSEAYFNRLGNHY
;
A
#
# COMPACT_ATOMS: atom_id res chain seq x y z
N MET A 1 -16.58 16.84 -14.54
CA MET A 1 -17.12 16.53 -13.18
C MET A 1 -15.92 16.44 -12.25
N ARG A 2 -15.93 17.04 -11.06
CA ARG A 2 -14.85 16.81 -10.09
C ARG A 2 -15.05 15.41 -9.53
N GLY A 3 -14.02 14.54 -9.65
CA GLY A 3 -14.05 13.18 -9.10
C GLY A 3 -14.34 13.17 -7.59
N ALA A 4 -14.84 12.05 -7.09
CA ALA A 4 -15.13 11.88 -5.67
C ALA A 4 -13.83 12.00 -4.87
N LYS A 5 -13.82 12.85 -3.85
CA LYS A 5 -12.65 13.02 -2.96
C LYS A 5 -12.54 11.84 -2.02
N LEU A 6 -11.49 11.03 -2.19
CA LEU A 6 -11.11 9.98 -1.25
C LEU A 6 -9.96 10.50 -0.37
N TYR A 7 -10.07 10.32 0.94
CA TYR A 7 -9.07 10.76 1.90
C TYR A 7 -8.17 9.61 2.35
N SER A 8 -6.88 9.86 2.46
CA SER A 8 -5.93 9.01 3.19
C SER A 8 -5.90 9.37 4.67
N TYR A 9 -6.16 10.64 4.99
CA TYR A 9 -6.29 11.16 6.35
C TYR A 9 -7.24 12.35 6.38
N ARG A 10 -8.11 12.43 7.41
CA ARG A 10 -8.97 13.58 7.66
C ARG A 10 -9.21 13.76 9.15
N TYR A 11 -9.00 14.98 9.64
CA TYR A 11 -9.18 15.35 11.04
C TYR A 11 -9.91 16.69 11.12
N VAL A 12 -11.04 16.71 11.84
CA VAL A 12 -11.97 17.84 11.92
C VAL A 12 -12.32 18.12 13.37
N CYS A 13 -12.12 19.38 13.82
CA CYS A 13 -12.48 19.83 15.15
C CYS A 13 -13.55 20.91 15.07
N GLY A 14 -14.73 20.65 15.65
CA GLY A 14 -15.92 21.48 15.42
C GLY A 14 -16.27 21.50 13.94
N ASP A 15 -16.39 22.70 13.36
CA ASP A 15 -16.65 22.90 11.93
C ASP A 15 -15.37 23.15 11.11
N ARG A 16 -14.19 23.12 11.77
CA ARG A 16 -12.91 23.37 11.11
C ARG A 16 -12.23 22.07 10.72
N GLU A 17 -11.96 21.91 9.42
CA GLU A 17 -11.06 20.90 8.92
C GLU A 17 -9.62 21.32 9.27
N VAL A 18 -8.96 20.53 10.14
CA VAL A 18 -7.62 20.84 10.64
C VAL A 18 -6.57 20.27 9.70
N ILE A 19 -6.77 19.03 9.26
CA ILE A 19 -5.91 18.33 8.29
C ILE A 19 -6.81 17.48 7.39
N ALA A 20 -6.57 17.60 6.08
CA ALA A 20 -7.15 16.71 5.07
C ALA A 20 -6.09 16.37 4.04
N GLU A 21 -5.92 15.09 3.81
CA GLU A 21 -4.98 14.56 2.83
C GLU A 21 -5.73 13.63 1.88
N LEU A 22 -5.69 13.92 0.57
CA LEU A 22 -6.29 13.05 -0.42
C LEU A 22 -5.46 11.77 -0.59
N LEU A 23 -6.15 10.68 -0.95
CA LEU A 23 -5.53 9.38 -1.17
C LEU A 23 -4.50 9.42 -2.31
N THR A 24 -4.84 10.10 -3.41
CA THR A 24 -3.95 10.28 -4.56
C THR A 24 -2.71 11.09 -4.21
N ASP A 25 -2.86 12.18 -3.45
CA ASP A 25 -1.74 13.03 -3.03
C ASP A 25 -0.79 12.29 -2.09
N HIS A 26 -1.36 11.50 -1.16
CA HIS A 26 -0.56 10.66 -0.26
C HIS A 26 0.22 9.61 -1.04
N SER A 27 -0.46 8.84 -1.89
CA SER A 27 0.18 7.82 -2.73
C SER A 27 1.28 8.41 -3.63
N ALA A 28 1.06 9.59 -4.21
CA ALA A 28 2.08 10.27 -5.02
C ALA A 28 3.33 10.63 -4.21
N ARG A 29 3.16 11.10 -2.94
CA ARG A 29 4.31 11.35 -2.05
C ARG A 29 5.06 10.06 -1.70
N VAL A 30 4.33 8.99 -1.39
CA VAL A 30 4.96 7.68 -1.11
C VAL A 30 5.75 7.19 -2.32
N VAL A 31 5.18 7.26 -3.53
CA VAL A 31 5.86 6.94 -4.79
C VAL A 31 7.13 7.78 -4.97
N LYS A 32 7.08 9.08 -4.70
CA LYS A 32 8.24 9.98 -4.78
C LYS A 32 9.37 9.53 -3.85
N HIS A 33 9.04 9.11 -2.62
CA HIS A 33 10.06 8.59 -1.70
C HIS A 33 10.63 7.26 -2.18
N LEU A 34 9.80 6.34 -2.68
CA LEU A 34 10.24 5.04 -3.20
C LEU A 34 11.11 5.16 -4.45
N ALA A 35 10.85 6.14 -5.31
CA ALA A 35 11.68 6.39 -6.50
C ALA A 35 13.15 6.74 -6.14
N ARG A 36 13.41 7.29 -4.94
CA ARG A 36 14.76 7.59 -4.44
C ARG A 36 15.58 6.33 -4.17
N VAL A 37 14.91 5.18 -4.02
CA VAL A 37 15.59 3.90 -3.76
C VAL A 37 16.44 3.45 -4.94
N LYS A 38 16.19 3.93 -6.16
CA LYS A 38 16.99 3.61 -7.35
C LYS A 38 18.44 4.06 -7.20
N GLY A 39 19.38 3.13 -7.36
CA GLY A 39 20.82 3.36 -7.18
C GLY A 39 21.29 3.45 -5.72
N SER A 40 20.41 3.17 -4.76
CA SER A 40 20.68 3.21 -3.33
C SER A 40 21.31 1.91 -2.80
N PRO A 41 21.85 1.88 -1.57
CA PRO A 41 22.28 0.65 -0.93
C PRO A 41 21.18 -0.41 -0.86
N LEU A 42 19.91 0.00 -0.66
CA LEU A 42 18.79 -0.94 -0.58
C LEU A 42 18.54 -1.64 -1.92
N SER A 43 18.49 -0.91 -3.04
CA SER A 43 18.29 -1.52 -4.36
C SER A 43 19.45 -2.41 -4.77
N ARG A 44 20.70 -1.99 -4.51
CA ARG A 44 21.88 -2.81 -4.76
C ARG A 44 21.83 -4.12 -3.99
N TYR A 45 21.39 -4.07 -2.73
CA TYR A 45 21.24 -5.28 -1.92
C TYR A 45 20.13 -6.19 -2.46
N ALA A 46 19.01 -5.63 -2.96
CA ALA A 46 17.94 -6.37 -3.60
C ALA A 46 18.45 -7.10 -4.86
N VAL A 47 19.21 -6.45 -5.72
CA VAL A 47 19.84 -7.05 -6.91
C VAL A 47 20.78 -8.17 -6.50
N LEU A 48 21.71 -7.89 -5.57
CA LEU A 48 22.76 -8.84 -5.17
C LEU A 48 22.21 -10.08 -4.47
N LYS A 49 21.26 -9.92 -3.55
CA LYS A 49 20.73 -11.02 -2.72
C LYS A 49 19.40 -11.56 -3.19
N GLY A 50 18.61 -10.74 -3.87
CA GLY A 50 17.31 -11.13 -4.44
C GLY A 50 17.41 -11.75 -5.83
N GLY A 51 18.48 -11.43 -6.58
CA GLY A 51 18.68 -11.92 -7.94
C GLY A 51 17.63 -11.37 -8.91
N VAL A 52 17.27 -10.10 -8.77
CA VAL A 52 16.30 -9.38 -9.62
C VAL A 52 16.99 -8.22 -10.33
N ASP A 53 16.41 -7.76 -11.42
CA ASP A 53 16.79 -6.52 -12.03
C ASP A 53 16.40 -5.33 -11.13
N GLU A 54 17.23 -4.27 -11.12
CA GLU A 54 16.98 -3.09 -10.28
C GLU A 54 15.71 -2.37 -10.69
N GLU A 55 15.50 -2.16 -11.99
CA GLU A 55 14.32 -1.47 -12.52
C GLU A 55 13.04 -2.21 -12.16
N ASP A 56 13.07 -3.50 -12.30
CA ASP A 56 11.96 -4.40 -11.93
C ASP A 56 11.63 -4.29 -10.44
N PHE A 57 12.66 -4.28 -9.57
CA PHE A 57 12.45 -4.13 -8.13
C PHE A 57 11.88 -2.75 -7.79
N ILE A 58 12.39 -1.68 -8.40
CA ILE A 58 11.89 -0.32 -8.22
C ILE A 58 10.45 -0.21 -8.70
N ASN A 59 10.11 -0.78 -9.85
CA ASN A 59 8.73 -0.80 -10.35
C ASN A 59 7.78 -1.50 -9.37
N ALA A 60 8.20 -2.63 -8.77
CA ALA A 60 7.41 -3.31 -7.74
C ALA A 60 7.18 -2.42 -6.50
N LEU A 61 8.19 -1.67 -6.08
CA LEU A 61 8.08 -0.72 -4.96
C LEU A 61 7.14 0.45 -5.31
N ILE A 62 7.26 1.03 -6.50
CA ILE A 62 6.39 2.13 -6.94
C ILE A 62 4.94 1.67 -7.03
N ILE A 63 4.67 0.47 -7.58
CA ILE A 63 3.32 -0.11 -7.59
C ILE A 63 2.80 -0.30 -6.15
N ALA A 64 3.67 -0.78 -5.23
CA ALA A 64 3.29 -0.88 -3.83
C ALA A 64 2.92 0.49 -3.24
N GLY A 65 3.72 1.53 -3.48
CA GLY A 65 3.44 2.90 -3.03
C GLY A 65 2.17 3.49 -3.62
N ALA A 66 1.91 3.24 -4.91
CA ALA A 66 0.70 3.72 -5.58
C ALA A 66 -0.58 3.08 -4.99
N LEU A 67 -0.52 1.80 -4.59
CA LEU A 67 -1.70 1.00 -4.29
C LEU A 67 -1.81 0.53 -2.82
N HIS A 68 -0.85 0.89 -1.93
CA HIS A 68 -0.84 0.39 -0.54
C HIS A 68 -2.11 0.77 0.24
N ASP A 69 -2.67 1.90 -0.08
CA ASP A 69 -3.79 2.52 0.63
C ASP A 69 -5.13 2.47 -0.12
N VAL A 70 -5.24 1.78 -1.28
CA VAL A 70 -6.51 1.71 -2.04
C VAL A 70 -7.67 1.19 -1.20
N GLY A 71 -7.40 0.35 -0.20
CA GLY A 71 -8.40 -0.13 0.74
C GLY A 71 -9.06 0.97 1.56
N LYS A 72 -8.40 2.12 1.79
CA LYS A 72 -8.97 3.27 2.51
C LYS A 72 -10.23 3.82 1.83
N ALA A 73 -10.34 3.66 0.51
CA ALA A 73 -11.53 4.07 -0.25
C ALA A 73 -12.83 3.44 0.27
N PHE A 74 -12.73 2.28 0.92
CA PHE A 74 -13.88 1.54 1.45
C PHE A 74 -14.23 1.89 2.90
N TYR A 75 -13.54 2.87 3.49
CA TYR A 75 -13.73 3.31 4.89
C TYR A 75 -14.04 4.81 5.00
N GLN A 76 -14.41 5.48 3.91
CA GLN A 76 -14.62 6.95 3.87
C GLN A 76 -15.78 7.43 4.76
N SER A 77 -16.67 6.53 5.18
CA SER A 77 -17.75 6.84 6.13
C SER A 77 -17.46 6.37 7.56
N SER A 78 -16.24 5.90 7.85
CA SER A 78 -15.82 5.37 9.16
C SER A 78 -15.32 6.49 10.08
N GLU A 79 -16.20 7.44 10.44
CA GLU A 79 -15.86 8.52 11.36
C GLU A 79 -15.80 8.04 12.80
N HIS A 80 -14.79 8.51 13.51
CA HIS A 80 -14.58 8.30 14.94
C HIS A 80 -14.33 9.64 15.64
N LYS A 81 -14.55 9.69 16.96
CA LYS A 81 -14.21 10.83 17.80
C LYS A 81 -13.05 10.49 18.71
N ASP A 82 -12.14 11.41 18.87
CA ASP A 82 -11.08 11.32 19.88
C ASP A 82 -11.55 11.83 21.27
N GLY A 83 -10.67 11.76 22.26
CA GLY A 83 -10.95 12.23 23.62
C GLY A 83 -11.21 13.75 23.73
N LYS A 84 -10.92 14.53 22.67
CA LYS A 84 -11.18 15.98 22.58
C LYS A 84 -12.48 16.27 21.81
N GLY A 85 -13.21 15.25 21.36
CA GLY A 85 -14.41 15.38 20.57
C GLY A 85 -14.20 15.71 19.10
N CYS A 86 -12.95 15.76 18.63
CA CYS A 86 -12.63 15.94 17.21
C CYS A 86 -12.90 14.65 16.43
N ARG A 87 -13.33 14.81 15.18
CA ARG A 87 -13.68 13.68 14.28
C ARG A 87 -12.51 13.33 13.39
N TYR A 88 -12.29 12.04 13.17
CA TYR A 88 -11.29 11.54 12.24
C TYR A 88 -11.79 10.27 11.52
N LEU A 89 -11.26 10.02 10.33
CA LEU A 89 -11.52 8.78 9.59
C LEU A 89 -10.61 7.66 10.11
N SER A 90 -11.20 6.49 10.37
CA SER A 90 -10.46 5.30 10.77
C SER A 90 -10.43 4.28 9.64
N PHE A 91 -9.24 3.95 9.19
CA PHE A 91 -8.99 3.03 8.08
C PHE A 91 -8.43 1.68 8.54
N MET A 92 -8.66 1.30 9.79
CA MET A 92 -8.08 0.08 10.35
C MET A 92 -8.50 -1.16 9.56
N GLY A 93 -7.51 -1.91 9.08
CA GLY A 93 -7.72 -3.12 8.28
C GLY A 93 -7.81 -2.87 6.77
N HIS A 94 -7.59 -1.64 6.30
CA HIS A 94 -7.58 -1.33 4.86
C HIS A 94 -6.51 -2.11 4.10
N GLU A 95 -5.41 -2.50 4.75
CA GLU A 95 -4.32 -3.27 4.15
C GLU A 95 -4.78 -4.62 3.59
N TRP A 96 -5.81 -5.23 4.16
CA TRP A 96 -6.39 -6.47 3.64
C TRP A 96 -7.07 -6.27 2.29
N ILE A 97 -7.82 -5.18 2.14
CA ILE A 97 -8.45 -4.83 0.87
C ILE A 97 -7.40 -4.41 -0.15
N SER A 98 -6.41 -3.60 0.27
CA SER A 98 -5.30 -3.22 -0.60
C SER A 98 -4.52 -4.43 -1.11
N ALA A 99 -4.18 -5.39 -0.23
CA ALA A 99 -3.52 -6.64 -0.62
C ALA A 99 -4.39 -7.49 -1.56
N TYR A 100 -5.72 -7.49 -1.37
CA TYR A 100 -6.64 -8.16 -2.28
C TYR A 100 -6.59 -7.55 -3.69
N PHE A 101 -6.52 -6.23 -3.82
CA PHE A 101 -6.31 -5.56 -5.11
C PHE A 101 -5.02 -6.05 -5.78
N ILE A 102 -3.91 -6.05 -5.06
CA ILE A 102 -2.63 -6.54 -5.61
C ILE A 102 -2.73 -8.00 -6.01
N GLN A 103 -3.41 -8.84 -5.24
CA GLN A 103 -3.63 -10.25 -5.58
C GLN A 103 -4.40 -10.41 -6.90
N GLN A 104 -5.46 -9.61 -7.13
CA GLN A 104 -6.22 -9.66 -8.38
C GLN A 104 -5.36 -9.23 -9.58
N LEU A 105 -4.55 -8.18 -9.45
CA LEU A 105 -3.60 -7.73 -10.47
C LEU A 105 -2.54 -8.81 -10.76
N ARG A 106 -2.02 -9.44 -9.70
CA ARG A 106 -1.07 -10.55 -9.81
C ARG A 106 -1.65 -11.73 -10.59
N MET A 107 -2.88 -12.14 -10.30
CA MET A 107 -3.55 -13.22 -11.03
C MET A 107 -3.73 -12.88 -12.52
N ASN A 108 -4.08 -11.63 -12.83
CA ASN A 108 -4.14 -11.16 -14.22
C ASN A 108 -2.77 -11.20 -14.90
N ALA A 109 -1.71 -10.76 -14.22
CA ALA A 109 -0.34 -10.80 -14.75
C ALA A 109 0.14 -12.23 -15.00
N ILE A 110 -0.18 -13.18 -14.11
CA ILE A 110 0.11 -14.60 -14.28
C ILE A 110 -0.64 -15.15 -15.50
N ALA A 111 -1.93 -14.87 -15.63
CA ALA A 111 -2.75 -15.33 -16.75
C ALA A 111 -2.22 -14.81 -18.10
N ARG A 112 -1.65 -13.61 -18.12
CA ARG A 112 -1.00 -12.99 -19.30
C ARG A 112 0.48 -13.41 -19.46
N ARG A 113 0.99 -14.29 -18.60
CA ARG A 113 2.41 -14.72 -18.56
C ARG A 113 3.40 -13.54 -18.49
N SER A 114 3.00 -12.45 -17.82
CA SER A 114 3.84 -11.28 -17.68
C SER A 114 4.99 -11.53 -16.69
N PRO A 115 6.23 -11.11 -17.00
CA PRO A 115 7.38 -11.26 -16.11
C PRO A 115 7.18 -10.52 -14.78
N ILE A 116 6.45 -9.41 -14.77
CA ILE A 116 6.15 -8.60 -13.56
C ILE A 116 5.37 -9.40 -12.49
N ALA A 117 4.68 -10.51 -12.88
CA ALA A 117 3.89 -11.30 -11.94
C ALA A 117 4.68 -11.75 -10.70
N ARG A 118 5.98 -12.05 -10.89
CA ARG A 118 6.87 -12.46 -9.77
C ARG A 118 7.19 -11.31 -8.83
N LEU A 119 7.19 -10.09 -9.33
CA LEU A 119 7.50 -8.90 -8.56
C LEU A 119 6.26 -8.36 -7.85
N LEU A 120 5.07 -8.65 -8.36
CA LEU A 120 3.83 -8.42 -7.64
C LEU A 120 3.72 -9.27 -6.35
N ASP A 121 4.54 -10.31 -6.19
CA ASP A 121 4.70 -11.01 -4.90
C ASP A 121 5.34 -10.07 -3.86
N VAL A 122 6.35 -9.29 -4.24
CA VAL A 122 7.01 -8.28 -3.38
C VAL A 122 6.02 -7.17 -3.03
N THR A 123 5.31 -6.66 -4.04
CA THR A 123 4.26 -5.65 -3.89
C THR A 123 3.18 -6.13 -2.91
N PHE A 124 2.69 -7.36 -3.07
CA PHE A 124 1.66 -7.95 -2.20
C PHE A 124 2.13 -7.99 -0.73
N TYR A 125 3.36 -8.48 -0.50
CA TYR A 125 3.93 -8.55 0.85
C TYR A 125 4.10 -7.16 1.46
N ALA A 126 4.64 -6.22 0.70
CA ALA A 126 4.83 -4.85 1.16
C ALA A 126 3.49 -4.23 1.57
N VAL A 127 2.47 -4.34 0.72
CA VAL A 127 1.14 -3.77 0.96
C VAL A 127 0.43 -4.44 2.14
N LEU A 128 0.47 -5.77 2.25
CA LEU A 128 -0.19 -6.46 3.37
C LEU A 128 0.46 -6.12 4.71
N LEU A 129 1.79 -5.97 4.75
CA LEU A 129 2.57 -5.86 5.98
C LEU A 129 3.08 -4.44 6.28
N HIS A 130 2.68 -3.39 5.54
CA HIS A 130 3.15 -2.03 5.81
C HIS A 130 2.75 -1.51 7.22
N HIS A 131 1.76 -2.13 7.83
CA HIS A 131 1.40 -1.93 9.25
C HIS A 131 1.85 -3.08 10.17
N HIS A 132 2.92 -3.80 9.81
CA HIS A 132 3.38 -5.02 10.52
C HIS A 132 3.69 -4.83 12.01
N ALA A 133 4.01 -3.63 12.45
CA ALA A 133 4.22 -3.30 13.86
C ALA A 133 2.91 -3.36 14.70
N MET A 134 1.76 -3.49 14.04
CA MET A 134 0.46 -3.62 14.68
C MET A 134 0.00 -5.08 14.60
N ASP A 135 -0.81 -5.55 15.58
CA ASP A 135 -1.33 -6.92 15.58
C ASP A 135 -2.18 -7.18 14.33
N VAL A 136 -1.64 -7.99 13.41
CA VAL A 136 -2.24 -8.34 12.12
C VAL A 136 -3.60 -9.05 12.32
N ARG A 137 -3.75 -9.88 13.35
CA ARG A 137 -5.00 -10.62 13.64
C ARG A 137 -6.07 -9.68 14.17
N ASP A 138 -5.72 -8.78 15.08
CA ASP A 138 -6.65 -7.79 15.61
C ASP A 138 -7.10 -6.83 14.51
N ARG A 139 -6.19 -6.45 13.61
CA ARG A 139 -6.53 -5.62 12.45
C ARG A 139 -7.46 -6.32 11.47
N ALA A 140 -7.26 -7.62 11.21
CA ALA A 140 -8.17 -8.41 10.37
C ALA A 140 -9.58 -8.43 10.96
N ARG A 141 -9.72 -8.68 12.28
CA ARG A 141 -11.00 -8.67 12.97
C ARG A 141 -11.69 -7.30 12.92
N LYS A 142 -10.93 -6.23 13.15
CA LYS A 142 -11.44 -4.85 13.13
C LYS A 142 -11.81 -4.39 11.72
N SER A 143 -11.14 -4.89 10.69
CA SER A 143 -11.51 -4.65 9.29
C SER A 143 -12.97 -5.03 9.03
N ILE A 144 -13.38 -6.22 9.48
CA ILE A 144 -14.74 -6.72 9.26
C ILE A 144 -15.79 -5.82 9.93
N THR A 145 -15.52 -5.36 11.15
CA THR A 145 -16.50 -4.60 11.95
C THR A 145 -16.59 -3.12 11.56
N ARG A 146 -15.55 -2.58 10.96
CA ARG A 146 -15.43 -1.15 10.63
C ARG A 146 -15.65 -0.82 9.16
N PHE A 147 -15.89 -1.81 8.34
CA PHE A 147 -16.16 -1.61 6.93
C PHE A 147 -17.45 -0.79 6.73
N ARG A 148 -17.32 0.38 6.12
CA ARG A 148 -18.42 1.30 5.80
C ARG A 148 -18.12 1.94 4.45
N PRO A 149 -18.42 1.26 3.33
CA PRO A 149 -18.10 1.76 2.01
C PRO A 149 -18.98 2.94 1.62
N SER A 150 -18.41 3.87 0.88
CA SER A 150 -19.11 4.85 0.06
C SER A 150 -19.81 4.17 -1.13
N ARG A 151 -20.41 4.96 -2.02
CA ARG A 151 -20.98 4.44 -3.25
C ARG A 151 -19.90 3.84 -4.12
N LYS A 152 -20.23 2.75 -4.81
CA LYS A 152 -19.29 2.02 -5.65
C LYS A 152 -18.68 2.90 -6.75
N GLU A 153 -19.51 3.72 -7.37
CA GLU A 153 -19.12 4.64 -8.44
C GLU A 153 -18.10 5.68 -7.94
N GLU A 154 -18.34 6.25 -6.77
CA GLU A 154 -17.44 7.21 -6.13
C GLU A 154 -16.06 6.60 -5.83
N ILE A 155 -16.04 5.32 -5.41
CA ILE A 155 -14.79 4.59 -5.17
C ILE A 155 -14.07 4.36 -6.49
N ILE A 156 -14.75 3.93 -7.54
CA ILE A 156 -14.14 3.69 -8.84
C ILE A 156 -13.54 4.98 -9.40
N ASP A 157 -14.30 6.07 -9.38
CA ASP A 157 -13.87 7.38 -9.87
C ASP A 157 -12.63 7.87 -9.12
N GLY A 158 -12.65 7.84 -7.78
CA GLY A 158 -11.54 8.31 -6.96
C GLY A 158 -10.30 7.41 -7.04
N LEU A 159 -10.45 6.11 -7.27
CA LEU A 159 -9.33 5.20 -7.44
C LEU A 159 -8.74 5.22 -8.86
N SER A 160 -9.49 5.65 -9.87
CA SER A 160 -9.02 5.66 -11.26
C SER A 160 -7.77 6.51 -11.45
N GLU A 161 -7.64 7.62 -10.71
CA GLU A 161 -6.48 8.53 -10.75
C GLU A 161 -5.17 7.87 -10.34
N LEU A 162 -5.21 6.82 -9.50
CA LEU A 162 -4.01 6.09 -9.07
C LEU A 162 -3.32 5.35 -10.22
N SER A 163 -4.00 5.11 -11.33
CA SER A 163 -3.42 4.48 -12.52
C SER A 163 -2.20 5.26 -13.05
N GLU A 164 -2.22 6.59 -12.94
CA GLU A 164 -1.13 7.46 -13.40
C GLU A 164 0.17 7.27 -12.59
N LEU A 165 0.06 6.72 -11.38
CA LEU A 165 1.21 6.43 -10.52
C LEU A 165 1.85 5.07 -10.81
N ILE A 166 1.22 4.21 -11.63
CA ILE A 166 1.70 2.86 -11.94
C ILE A 166 2.66 2.91 -13.12
N PRO A 167 3.97 2.62 -12.95
CA PRO A 167 4.96 2.78 -14.00
C PRO A 167 4.87 1.67 -15.07
N ASP A 168 4.55 0.45 -14.65
CA ASP A 168 4.48 -0.71 -15.55
C ASP A 168 3.17 -0.70 -16.34
N GLU A 169 3.28 -0.66 -17.68
CA GLU A 169 2.14 -0.55 -18.59
C GLU A 169 1.18 -1.76 -18.48
N VAL A 170 1.73 -2.98 -18.27
CA VAL A 170 0.90 -4.19 -18.15
C VAL A 170 0.06 -4.13 -16.88
N VAL A 171 0.67 -3.69 -15.76
CA VAL A 171 -0.03 -3.55 -14.49
C VAL A 171 -1.02 -2.39 -14.53
N ARG A 172 -0.63 -1.25 -15.10
CA ARG A 172 -1.49 -0.07 -15.26
C ARG A 172 -2.73 -0.42 -16.07
N ARG A 173 -2.56 -1.07 -17.21
CA ARG A 173 -3.66 -1.53 -18.05
C ARG A 173 -4.54 -2.54 -17.31
N ALA A 174 -3.93 -3.54 -16.63
CA ALA A 174 -4.68 -4.52 -15.85
C ALA A 174 -5.47 -3.84 -14.70
N TYR A 175 -4.89 -2.83 -14.05
CA TYR A 175 -5.58 -2.04 -13.03
C TYR A 175 -6.80 -1.32 -13.62
N THR A 176 -6.62 -0.55 -14.69
CA THR A 176 -7.70 0.23 -15.33
C THR A 176 -8.83 -0.66 -15.85
N GLU A 177 -8.50 -1.75 -16.56
CA GLU A 177 -9.49 -2.67 -17.13
C GLU A 177 -10.28 -3.44 -16.05
N ASN A 178 -9.69 -3.71 -14.89
CA ASN A 178 -10.31 -4.56 -13.87
C ASN A 178 -10.79 -3.79 -12.64
N LEU A 179 -10.54 -2.48 -12.52
CA LEU A 179 -10.88 -1.68 -11.33
C LEU A 179 -12.34 -1.87 -10.90
N GLY A 180 -13.28 -1.69 -11.82
CA GLY A 180 -14.71 -1.85 -11.55
C GLY A 180 -15.09 -3.27 -11.12
N SER A 181 -14.44 -4.29 -11.71
CA SER A 181 -14.64 -5.69 -11.34
C SER A 181 -14.10 -5.98 -9.93
N ILE A 182 -12.88 -5.51 -9.62
CA ILE A 182 -12.26 -5.71 -8.31
C ILE A 182 -13.08 -5.01 -7.22
N VAL A 183 -13.49 -3.75 -7.43
CA VAL A 183 -14.37 -3.02 -6.50
C VAL A 183 -15.66 -3.79 -6.28
N SER A 184 -16.30 -4.30 -7.35
CA SER A 184 -17.53 -5.10 -7.23
C SER A 184 -17.35 -6.33 -6.36
N LYS A 185 -16.26 -7.07 -6.55
CA LYS A 185 -15.92 -8.25 -5.73
C LYS A 185 -15.73 -7.90 -4.25
N VAL A 186 -15.10 -6.77 -3.95
CA VAL A 186 -14.98 -6.30 -2.56
C VAL A 186 -16.35 -6.07 -1.94
N PHE A 187 -17.29 -5.44 -2.67
CA PHE A 187 -18.67 -5.27 -2.20
C PHE A 187 -19.42 -6.60 -2.03
N GLU A 188 -19.20 -7.57 -2.90
CA GLU A 188 -19.77 -8.92 -2.77
C GLU A 188 -19.26 -9.63 -1.51
N HIS A 189 -17.95 -9.56 -1.26
CA HIS A 189 -17.36 -10.09 -0.03
C HIS A 189 -17.88 -9.35 1.21
N ALA A 190 -18.07 -8.03 1.11
CA ALA A 190 -18.57 -7.24 2.22
C ALA A 190 -20.01 -7.63 2.63
N ARG A 191 -20.86 -7.93 1.66
CA ARG A 191 -22.23 -8.44 1.93
C ARG A 191 -22.23 -9.78 2.68
N ARG A 192 -21.19 -10.59 2.51
CA ARG A 192 -20.98 -11.89 3.17
C ARG A 192 -20.07 -11.79 4.40
N GLY A 193 -19.58 -10.59 4.75
CA GLY A 193 -18.79 -10.33 5.95
C GLY A 193 -17.28 -10.36 5.78
N LEU A 194 -16.68 -9.88 4.70
CA LEU A 194 -15.22 -9.75 4.42
C LEU A 194 -14.31 -10.92 4.83
N ALA A 195 -14.79 -11.87 5.61
CA ALA A 195 -14.00 -13.00 6.12
C ALA A 195 -13.39 -13.84 4.99
N ASP A 196 -14.14 -14.06 3.92
CA ASP A 196 -13.67 -14.81 2.75
C ASP A 196 -12.58 -14.05 1.99
N LEU A 197 -12.68 -12.72 1.89
CA LEU A 197 -11.64 -11.87 1.31
C LEU A 197 -10.35 -11.99 2.13
N ILE A 198 -10.46 -11.83 3.46
CA ILE A 198 -9.32 -11.94 4.37
C ILE A 198 -8.68 -13.32 4.27
N LYS A 199 -9.48 -14.38 4.25
CA LYS A 199 -8.99 -15.75 4.08
C LYS A 199 -8.24 -15.92 2.76
N THR A 200 -8.77 -15.40 1.66
CA THR A 200 -8.14 -15.45 0.33
C THR A 200 -6.77 -14.77 0.34
N VAL A 201 -6.65 -13.62 0.99
CA VAL A 201 -5.38 -12.89 1.19
C VAL A 201 -4.41 -13.69 2.07
N GLN A 202 -4.90 -14.27 3.17
CA GLN A 202 -4.11 -15.12 4.07
C GLN A 202 -3.57 -16.36 3.35
N ASP A 203 -4.39 -17.04 2.57
CA ASP A 203 -3.97 -18.23 1.81
C ASP A 203 -2.86 -17.86 0.80
N THR A 204 -2.99 -16.71 0.13
CA THR A 204 -1.94 -16.19 -0.76
C THR A 204 -0.66 -15.90 0.02
N TYR A 205 -0.75 -15.21 1.16
CA TYR A 205 0.38 -14.91 2.03
C TYR A 205 1.13 -16.18 2.44
N PHE A 206 0.43 -17.18 2.96
CA PHE A 206 1.06 -18.44 3.40
C PHE A 206 1.66 -19.24 2.24
N ASN A 207 1.01 -19.24 1.08
CA ASN A 207 1.55 -19.90 -0.11
C ASN A 207 2.85 -19.24 -0.59
N LEU A 208 2.90 -17.91 -0.64
CA LEU A 208 4.11 -17.17 -0.99
C LEU A 208 5.22 -17.39 0.05
N LEU A 209 4.88 -17.35 1.35
CA LEU A 209 5.84 -17.60 2.42
C LEU A 209 6.44 -19.01 2.32
N ARG A 210 5.61 -20.03 2.10
CA ARG A 210 6.05 -21.42 1.91
C ARG A 210 6.97 -21.54 0.69
N ASN A 211 6.58 -20.99 -0.44
CA ASN A 211 7.38 -21.01 -1.66
C ASN A 211 8.70 -20.26 -1.53
N SER A 212 8.75 -19.21 -0.69
CA SER A 212 9.98 -18.46 -0.42
C SER A 212 10.95 -19.22 0.47
N ALA A 213 10.48 -20.22 1.26
CA ALA A 213 11.33 -21.05 2.11
C ALA A 213 12.43 -21.77 1.31
N TYR A 214 12.14 -22.14 0.08
CA TYR A 214 13.06 -22.83 -0.83
C TYR A 214 13.91 -21.88 -1.68
N ARG A 215 13.69 -20.56 -1.59
CA ARG A 215 14.38 -19.53 -2.38
C ARG A 215 14.78 -18.35 -1.49
N LYS A 216 15.93 -18.46 -0.85
CA LYS A 216 16.42 -17.44 0.13
C LYS A 216 16.34 -16.00 -0.37
N GLY A 217 16.66 -15.74 -1.64
CA GLY A 217 16.59 -14.41 -2.23
C GLY A 217 15.19 -13.78 -2.19
N ARG A 218 14.12 -14.56 -2.34
CA ARG A 218 12.75 -14.03 -2.28
C ARG A 218 12.36 -13.45 -0.93
N ARG A 219 12.78 -14.10 0.17
CA ARG A 219 12.51 -13.57 1.52
C ARG A 219 13.18 -12.21 1.73
N VAL A 220 14.40 -12.07 1.21
CA VAL A 220 15.12 -10.79 1.26
C VAL A 220 14.31 -9.72 0.53
N LEU A 221 13.82 -9.99 -0.68
CA LEU A 221 13.01 -9.04 -1.45
C LEU A 221 11.73 -8.65 -0.72
N TYR A 222 11.04 -9.60 -0.09
CA TYR A 222 9.83 -9.29 0.68
C TYR A 222 10.11 -8.36 1.86
N LEU A 223 11.17 -8.64 2.63
CA LEU A 223 11.56 -7.80 3.76
C LEU A 223 11.98 -6.40 3.30
N LEU A 224 12.78 -6.30 2.23
CA LEU A 224 13.18 -5.02 1.67
C LEU A 224 11.98 -4.23 1.16
N GLY A 225 11.02 -4.89 0.50
CA GLY A 225 9.78 -4.26 0.02
C GLY A 225 8.94 -3.70 1.16
N VAL A 226 8.74 -4.47 2.23
CA VAL A 226 8.01 -4.03 3.44
C VAL A 226 8.72 -2.83 4.07
N THR A 227 10.04 -2.93 4.30
CA THR A 227 10.81 -1.87 4.95
C THR A 227 10.80 -0.58 4.12
N ALA A 228 10.98 -0.70 2.80
CA ALA A 228 10.93 0.44 1.90
C ALA A 228 9.57 1.15 1.94
N LEU A 229 8.48 0.38 1.83
CA LEU A 229 7.13 0.94 1.84
C LEU A 229 6.79 1.60 3.17
N VAL A 230 7.07 0.94 4.31
CA VAL A 230 6.87 1.52 5.64
C VAL A 230 7.63 2.83 5.81
N THR A 231 8.88 2.86 5.38
CA THR A 231 9.71 4.07 5.44
C THR A 231 9.10 5.20 4.61
N ALA A 232 8.74 4.92 3.36
CA ALA A 232 8.18 5.91 2.44
C ALA A 232 6.82 6.45 2.92
N ASP A 233 5.94 5.59 3.44
CA ASP A 233 4.63 5.96 3.99
C ASP A 233 4.77 6.89 5.19
N TYR A 234 5.66 6.56 6.14
CA TYR A 234 5.92 7.42 7.29
C TYR A 234 6.52 8.77 6.90
N LEU A 235 7.43 8.82 5.93
CA LEU A 235 7.99 10.07 5.43
C LEU A 235 6.91 10.93 4.77
N ALA A 236 6.10 10.35 3.89
CA ALA A 236 5.00 11.03 3.23
C ALA A 236 3.96 11.58 4.23
N ALA A 237 3.60 10.78 5.24
CA ALA A 237 2.71 11.20 6.32
C ALA A 237 3.30 12.37 7.13
N GLY A 238 4.61 12.34 7.39
CA GLY A 238 5.32 13.39 8.11
C GLY A 238 5.35 14.74 7.39
N GLU A 239 5.36 14.74 6.05
CA GLU A 239 5.30 15.98 5.26
C GLU A 239 3.99 16.76 5.48
N VAL A 240 2.88 16.07 5.77
CA VAL A 240 1.56 16.70 5.93
C VAL A 240 1.19 16.92 7.40
N ARG A 241 1.49 15.94 8.24
CA ARG A 241 1.08 15.94 9.66
C ARG A 241 2.14 16.50 10.58
N GLY A 242 3.33 16.82 10.03
CA GLY A 242 4.51 17.18 10.79
C GLY A 242 5.25 15.96 11.35
N PRO A 243 6.52 16.15 11.75
CA PRO A 243 7.32 15.06 12.30
C PRO A 243 6.73 14.59 13.63
N SER A 244 6.58 13.27 13.76
CA SER A 244 6.18 12.65 15.01
C SER A 244 7.35 12.71 16.01
N SER A 245 7.06 12.97 17.28
CA SER A 245 8.04 12.85 18.38
C SER A 245 8.32 11.38 18.76
N SER A 246 7.73 10.41 18.07
CA SER A 246 7.91 9.00 18.38
C SER A 246 9.34 8.53 18.05
N ARG A 247 9.87 7.61 18.86
CA ARG A 247 11.16 6.95 18.59
C ARG A 247 11.17 6.28 17.21
N PHE A 248 10.02 5.75 16.78
CA PHE A 248 9.90 5.10 15.48
C PHE A 248 10.15 6.08 14.31
N TRP A 249 9.71 7.35 14.44
CA TRP A 249 9.99 8.37 13.44
C TRP A 249 11.50 8.61 13.25
N HIS A 250 12.26 8.64 14.34
CA HIS A 250 13.72 8.79 14.24
C HIS A 250 14.36 7.60 13.52
N VAL A 251 13.94 6.37 13.84
CA VAL A 251 14.44 5.15 13.16
C VAL A 251 14.13 5.18 11.66
N VAL A 252 12.91 5.58 11.28
CA VAL A 252 12.49 5.70 9.87
C VAL A 252 13.38 6.71 9.14
N ARG A 253 13.65 7.86 9.76
CA ARG A 253 14.47 8.92 9.15
C ARG A 253 15.92 8.44 8.98
N GLU A 254 16.53 7.90 10.01
CA GLU A 254 17.88 7.33 9.94
C GLU A 254 17.99 6.23 8.89
N PHE A 255 17.01 5.34 8.82
CA PHE A 255 16.96 4.32 7.79
C PHE A 255 16.89 4.92 6.39
N SER A 256 16.04 5.94 6.17
CA SER A 256 15.93 6.62 4.88
C SER A 256 17.23 7.30 4.49
N GLU A 257 17.92 7.97 5.43
CA GLU A 257 19.19 8.63 5.19
C GLU A 257 20.27 7.62 4.78
N ALA A 258 20.32 6.45 5.44
CA ALA A 258 21.31 5.41 5.18
C ALA A 258 21.04 4.59 3.91
N TYR A 259 19.77 4.32 3.57
CA TYR A 259 19.43 3.28 2.60
C TYR A 259 18.63 3.75 1.37
N PHE A 260 18.05 4.96 1.39
CA PHE A 260 17.31 5.49 0.25
C PHE A 260 18.13 6.46 -0.61
N ASN A 261 19.19 7.03 -0.05
CA ASN A 261 20.02 7.97 -0.79
C ASN A 261 21.05 7.22 -1.64
N ARG A 262 21.33 7.73 -2.84
CA ARG A 262 22.46 7.25 -3.63
C ARG A 262 23.73 7.45 -2.79
N LEU A 263 24.59 6.45 -2.79
CA LEU A 263 25.94 6.65 -2.25
C LEU A 263 26.54 7.80 -3.07
N GLY A 264 26.73 8.95 -2.45
CA GLY A 264 27.44 10.04 -3.08
C GLY A 264 28.80 9.52 -3.56
N ASN A 265 29.23 9.93 -4.75
CA ASN A 265 30.59 9.70 -5.21
C ASN A 265 31.54 10.48 -4.28
N HIS A 266 31.76 9.93 -3.10
CA HIS A 266 32.88 10.32 -2.23
C HIS A 266 34.03 9.37 -2.55
N TYR A 267 34.64 9.55 -3.73
CA TYR A 267 35.98 9.14 -4.06
C TYR A 267 36.69 10.30 -4.76
#